data_3daf01a7072ad7e6e08ac80f0df5efbb
#
_entry.id   3daf01a7072ad7e6e08ac80f0df5efbb
#
_cell.length_a   1.000
_cell.length_b   1.000
_cell.length_c   1.000
_cell.angle_alpha   90.00
_cell.angle_beta   90.00
_cell.angle_gamma   90.00
#
_symmetry.space_group_name_H-M   'P 1'
#
loop_
_entity.id
_entity.type
_entity.pdbx_description
1 polymer ?
#
loop_
_entity_poly.entity_id
_entity_poly.type
_entity_poly.pdbx_seq_one_letter_code
_entity_poly.pdbx_strand_id
1 'polypeptide(L)'
;YPLRRQRQMCIRDRAGIISGDEGVSDILLLDVTPLTLGIETLGGVTTTMIERNTTIPARRSEIYSTASDNQPAVTIHVLQGEREFAKDNVTLGEFTLMGIPAAPRGVPQIEVTFDIDANGIVNVSAKDMGTGKEQSVKIESQTSLSEDEIQSKISEAEEFAEEDQRRKAKVELRNMADQVVYQTRRTIEEAGDKLEDSDVEPVKAQLDELEKFCLLYTSPSPRDVEEA
;
A
#
# COMPACT_ATOMS: atom_id res chain seq x y z
N TYR A 1 17.17 16.14 31.11
CA TYR A 1 16.10 16.19 32.14
C TYR A 1 14.79 16.90 31.71
N PRO A 2 14.73 17.75 30.66
CA PRO A 2 13.47 18.39 30.25
C PRO A 2 12.44 17.37 29.68
N LEU A 3 12.85 16.37 28.91
CA LEU A 3 11.96 15.37 28.29
C LEU A 3 11.20 14.50 29.31
N ARG A 4 11.84 14.19 30.45
CA ARG A 4 11.18 13.41 31.52
C ARG A 4 10.07 14.20 32.22
N ARG A 5 10.22 15.53 32.35
CA ARG A 5 9.18 16.41 32.88
C ARG A 5 8.01 16.57 31.91
N GLN A 6 8.27 16.70 30.61
CA GLN A 6 7.21 16.76 29.60
C GLN A 6 6.39 15.49 29.57
N ARG A 7 7.04 14.31 29.59
CA ARG A 7 6.35 13.02 29.60
C ARG A 7 5.48 12.83 30.84
N GLN A 8 5.96 13.23 32.01
CA GLN A 8 5.17 13.19 33.26
C GLN A 8 3.99 14.18 33.24
N MET A 9 4.14 15.33 32.60
CA MET A 9 3.09 16.32 32.40
C MET A 9 1.98 15.77 31.50
N CYS A 10 2.33 15.16 30.36
CA CYS A 10 1.37 14.53 29.46
C CYS A 10 0.58 13.39 30.13
N ILE A 11 1.22 12.53 30.92
CA ILE A 11 0.53 11.45 31.66
C ILE A 11 -0.43 12.02 32.68
N ARG A 12 -0.04 13.07 33.40
CA ARG A 12 -0.88 13.74 34.41
C ARG A 12 -2.09 14.42 33.76
N ASP A 13 -1.87 15.10 32.61
CA ASP A 13 -2.95 15.79 31.91
C ASP A 13 -3.94 14.78 31.31
N ARG A 14 -3.45 13.66 30.76
CA ARG A 14 -4.28 12.53 30.31
C ARG A 14 -5.12 11.95 31.47
N ALA A 15 -4.50 11.72 32.60
CA ALA A 15 -5.21 11.21 33.78
C ALA A 15 -6.26 12.22 34.28
N GLY A 16 -5.95 13.52 34.27
CA GLY A 16 -6.86 14.60 34.65
C GLY A 16 -8.09 14.68 33.75
N ILE A 17 -7.91 14.57 32.42
CA ILE A 17 -9.01 14.55 31.44
C ILE A 17 -9.91 13.34 31.69
N ILE A 18 -9.34 12.15 31.90
CA ILE A 18 -10.09 10.91 32.11
C ILE A 18 -10.84 10.97 33.46
N SER A 19 -10.26 11.61 34.48
CA SER A 19 -10.89 11.77 35.82
C SER A 19 -11.89 12.92 35.89
N GLY A 20 -12.00 13.76 34.83
CA GLY A 20 -12.90 14.90 34.81
C GLY A 20 -12.44 16.07 35.67
N ASP A 21 -11.13 16.25 35.83
CA ASP A 21 -10.56 17.37 36.63
C ASP A 21 -10.82 18.71 35.92
N GLU A 22 -11.47 19.64 36.58
CA GLU A 22 -11.84 20.95 36.03
C GLU A 22 -10.63 21.79 35.58
N GLY A 23 -9.42 21.49 36.08
CA GLY A 23 -8.19 22.19 35.73
C GLY A 23 -7.62 21.86 34.34
N VAL A 24 -8.14 20.82 33.65
CA VAL A 24 -7.69 20.35 32.35
C VAL A 24 -8.82 20.23 31.33
N SER A 25 -9.98 20.84 31.62
CA SER A 25 -11.18 20.76 30.74
C SER A 25 -10.99 21.34 29.32
N ASP A 26 -10.04 22.27 29.18
CA ASP A 26 -9.77 22.93 27.88
C ASP A 26 -8.71 22.21 27.03
N ILE A 27 -8.16 21.09 27.52
CA ILE A 27 -7.16 20.32 26.78
C ILE A 27 -7.87 19.23 25.96
N LEU A 28 -7.87 19.36 24.67
CA LEU A 28 -8.35 18.33 23.75
C LEU A 28 -7.25 17.28 23.56
N LEU A 29 -7.49 16.07 24.06
CA LEU A 29 -6.61 14.94 23.80
C LEU A 29 -6.97 14.31 22.47
N LEU A 30 -6.09 14.46 21.49
CA LEU A 30 -6.18 13.79 20.19
C LEU A 30 -5.15 12.66 20.14
N ASP A 31 -5.62 11.45 19.91
CA ASP A 31 -4.73 10.33 19.59
C ASP A 31 -4.53 10.24 18.09
N VAL A 32 -3.32 9.87 17.64
CA VAL A 32 -2.95 9.87 16.22
C VAL A 32 -2.18 8.60 15.86
N THR A 33 -2.20 8.24 14.57
CA THR A 33 -1.39 7.15 14.04
C THR A 33 0.10 7.51 14.14
N PRO A 34 0.96 6.65 14.73
CA PRO A 34 2.39 6.96 14.88
C PRO A 34 3.16 6.86 13.57
N LEU A 35 2.76 5.95 12.68
CA LEU A 35 3.34 5.70 11.37
C LEU A 35 2.24 5.50 10.33
N THR A 36 2.61 5.71 9.07
CA THR A 36 1.76 5.48 7.90
C THR A 36 1.36 4.02 7.79
N LEU A 37 0.08 3.78 7.48
CA LEU A 37 -0.48 2.46 7.18
C LEU A 37 -0.78 2.36 5.70
N GLY A 38 -0.43 1.23 5.11
CA GLY A 38 -0.61 0.98 3.69
C GLY A 38 -0.74 -0.48 3.35
N ILE A 39 -0.84 -0.75 2.06
CA ILE A 39 -0.83 -2.10 1.49
C ILE A 39 0.24 -2.20 0.40
N GLU A 40 0.71 -3.42 0.19
CA GLU A 40 1.55 -3.74 -0.95
C GLU A 40 0.73 -3.79 -2.23
N THR A 41 1.23 -3.12 -3.26
CA THR A 41 0.66 -3.11 -4.61
C THR A 41 1.64 -3.64 -5.65
N LEU A 42 1.21 -3.66 -6.91
CA LEU A 42 1.98 -4.23 -8.01
C LEU A 42 3.40 -3.65 -8.11
N GLY A 43 4.40 -4.52 -8.07
CA GLY A 43 5.82 -4.15 -8.11
C GLY A 43 6.45 -3.99 -6.73
N GLY A 44 5.77 -4.44 -5.65
CA GLY A 44 6.29 -4.36 -4.28
C GLY A 44 6.28 -2.95 -3.69
N VAL A 45 5.49 -2.05 -4.27
CA VAL A 45 5.35 -0.65 -3.81
C VAL A 45 4.32 -0.58 -2.71
N THR A 46 4.57 0.23 -1.70
CA THR A 46 3.61 0.54 -0.64
C THR A 46 2.66 1.64 -1.10
N THR A 47 1.37 1.35 -1.12
CA THR A 47 0.33 2.37 -1.33
C THR A 47 -0.23 2.80 0.01
N THR A 48 -0.12 4.09 0.31
CA THR A 48 -0.59 4.68 1.56
C THR A 48 -2.11 4.69 1.63
N MET A 49 -2.63 4.17 2.75
CA MET A 49 -4.07 4.22 3.07
C MET A 49 -4.36 5.28 4.13
N ILE A 50 -3.59 5.30 5.20
CA ILE A 50 -3.73 6.26 6.30
C ILE A 50 -2.35 6.82 6.62
N GLU A 51 -2.19 8.13 6.47
CA GLU A 51 -0.92 8.81 6.75
C GLU A 51 -0.60 8.85 8.25
N ARG A 52 0.68 8.94 8.58
CA ARG A 52 1.11 9.23 9.96
C ARG A 52 0.49 10.53 10.47
N ASN A 53 0.33 10.64 11.78
CA ASN A 53 -0.30 11.78 12.45
C ASN A 53 -1.78 12.00 12.08
N THR A 54 -2.45 11.01 11.48
CA THR A 54 -3.90 11.06 11.28
C THR A 54 -4.60 10.83 12.61
N THR A 55 -5.52 11.73 12.96
CA THR A 55 -6.33 11.62 14.19
C THR A 55 -7.22 10.38 14.14
N ILE A 56 -7.26 9.61 15.21
CA ILE A 56 -8.14 8.44 15.34
C ILE A 56 -9.39 8.79 16.20
N PRO A 57 -10.56 8.16 15.93
CA PRO A 57 -10.78 7.09 14.97
C PRO A 57 -10.72 7.58 13.51
N ALA A 58 -10.25 6.71 12.59
CA ALA A 58 -10.11 7.04 11.18
C ALA A 58 -10.53 5.87 10.30
N ARG A 59 -11.19 6.18 9.16
CA ARG A 59 -11.58 5.18 8.16
C ARG A 59 -11.22 5.66 6.77
N ARG A 60 -10.63 4.76 5.97
CA ARG A 60 -10.28 4.98 4.56
C ARG A 60 -10.59 3.75 3.74
N SER A 61 -11.13 3.96 2.55
CA SER A 61 -11.43 2.90 1.58
C SER A 61 -10.89 3.30 0.21
N GLU A 62 -10.26 2.34 -0.48
CA GLU A 62 -9.75 2.51 -1.84
C GLU A 62 -10.10 1.27 -2.67
N ILE A 63 -10.30 1.46 -3.97
CA ILE A 63 -10.65 0.38 -4.90
C ILE A 63 -9.42 -0.06 -5.67
N TYR A 64 -9.12 -1.33 -5.58
CA TYR A 64 -8.03 -2.00 -6.29
C TYR A 64 -8.57 -3.01 -7.29
N SER A 65 -7.70 -3.56 -8.12
CA SER A 65 -8.05 -4.58 -9.08
C SER A 65 -7.03 -5.71 -9.12
N THR A 66 -7.34 -6.77 -9.89
CA THR A 66 -6.44 -7.90 -10.08
C THR A 66 -5.25 -7.53 -10.98
N ALA A 67 -4.08 -8.10 -10.67
CA ALA A 67 -2.84 -7.90 -11.42
C ALA A 67 -2.70 -8.88 -12.62
N SER A 68 -3.42 -10.00 -12.58
CA SER A 68 -3.36 -11.06 -13.59
C SER A 68 -4.76 -11.46 -14.06
N ASP A 69 -4.82 -12.00 -15.29
CA ASP A 69 -6.06 -12.54 -15.85
C ASP A 69 -6.54 -13.76 -15.07
N ASN A 70 -7.86 -13.86 -14.90
CA ASN A 70 -8.50 -14.99 -14.23
C ASN A 70 -7.96 -15.28 -12.82
N GLN A 71 -7.52 -14.25 -12.12
CA GLN A 71 -6.98 -14.37 -10.76
C GLN A 71 -8.10 -14.72 -9.77
N PRO A 72 -8.09 -15.92 -9.14
CA PRO A 72 -9.19 -16.38 -8.30
C PRO A 72 -9.16 -15.83 -6.88
N ALA A 73 -8.02 -15.24 -6.48
CA ALA A 73 -7.78 -14.72 -5.14
C ALA A 73 -6.82 -13.53 -5.17
N VAL A 74 -6.97 -12.61 -4.23
CA VAL A 74 -6.04 -11.49 -4.02
C VAL A 74 -5.57 -11.51 -2.57
N THR A 75 -4.26 -11.46 -2.41
CA THR A 75 -3.63 -11.35 -1.09
C THR A 75 -3.42 -9.87 -0.76
N ILE A 76 -3.89 -9.47 0.41
CA ILE A 76 -3.73 -8.13 0.96
C ILE A 76 -2.64 -8.20 2.02
N HIS A 77 -1.50 -7.56 1.74
CA HIS A 77 -0.37 -7.43 2.64
C HIS A 77 -0.42 -6.06 3.29
N VAL A 78 -0.68 -6.04 4.60
CA VAL A 78 -0.85 -4.81 5.40
C VAL A 78 0.47 -4.41 6.00
N LEU A 79 0.86 -3.16 5.78
CA LEU A 79 2.17 -2.62 6.10
C LEU A 79 2.07 -1.38 6.99
N GLN A 80 3.11 -1.17 7.79
CA GLN A 80 3.31 0.04 8.58
C GLN A 80 4.73 0.56 8.39
N GLY A 81 4.86 1.84 8.05
CA GLY A 81 6.14 2.52 7.89
C GLY A 81 6.08 3.63 6.87
N GLU A 82 7.23 4.29 6.67
CA GLU A 82 7.37 5.48 5.84
C GLU A 82 8.15 5.20 4.53
N ARG A 83 8.58 3.95 4.29
CA ARG A 83 9.35 3.57 3.10
C ARG A 83 8.41 3.28 1.92
N GLU A 84 8.87 3.56 0.71
CA GLU A 84 8.10 3.38 -0.52
C GLU A 84 7.93 1.90 -0.94
N PHE A 85 8.77 1.00 -0.41
CA PHE A 85 8.71 -0.42 -0.75
C PHE A 85 8.23 -1.27 0.42
N ALA A 86 7.39 -2.26 0.11
CA ALA A 86 6.79 -3.16 1.09
C ALA A 86 7.83 -3.89 1.95
N LYS A 87 8.92 -4.35 1.33
CA LYS A 87 10.01 -5.10 1.99
C LYS A 87 10.76 -4.27 3.05
N ASP A 88 10.72 -2.94 2.93
CA ASP A 88 11.43 -2.01 3.80
C ASP A 88 10.52 -1.47 4.94
N ASN A 89 9.24 -1.87 4.94
CA ASN A 89 8.24 -1.55 5.96
C ASN A 89 7.94 -2.75 6.86
N VAL A 90 7.26 -2.50 7.96
CA VAL A 90 6.85 -3.53 8.91
C VAL A 90 5.56 -4.19 8.46
N THR A 91 5.56 -5.51 8.34
CA THR A 91 4.34 -6.29 8.07
C THR A 91 3.48 -6.36 9.33
N LEU A 92 2.26 -5.84 9.25
CA LEU A 92 1.26 -5.96 10.32
C LEU A 92 0.42 -7.22 10.20
N GLY A 93 0.18 -7.68 8.98
CA GLY A 93 -0.58 -8.88 8.71
C GLY A 93 -0.80 -9.10 7.21
N GLU A 94 -1.24 -10.31 6.90
CA GLU A 94 -1.53 -10.73 5.54
C GLU A 94 -2.80 -11.58 5.54
N PHE A 95 -3.69 -11.35 4.58
CA PHE A 95 -4.88 -12.18 4.39
C PHE A 95 -5.28 -12.24 2.92
N THR A 96 -6.01 -13.30 2.56
CA THR A 96 -6.35 -13.56 1.16
C THR A 96 -7.86 -13.54 0.97
N LEU A 97 -8.34 -12.68 0.07
CA LEU A 97 -9.71 -12.69 -0.43
C LEU A 97 -9.82 -13.72 -1.55
N MET A 98 -10.61 -14.77 -1.32
CA MET A 98 -10.79 -15.88 -2.26
C MET A 98 -12.13 -15.81 -2.98
N GLY A 99 -12.18 -16.46 -4.16
CA GLY A 99 -13.44 -16.66 -4.92
C GLY A 99 -13.85 -15.44 -5.71
N ILE A 100 -12.88 -14.71 -6.23
CA ILE A 100 -13.05 -13.68 -7.23
C ILE A 100 -13.41 -14.38 -8.56
N PRO A 101 -14.44 -13.91 -9.29
CA PRO A 101 -14.80 -14.49 -10.57
C PRO A 101 -13.67 -14.36 -11.60
N ALA A 102 -13.50 -15.36 -12.43
CA ALA A 102 -12.56 -15.31 -13.54
C ALA A 102 -12.91 -14.15 -14.47
N ALA A 103 -12.03 -13.19 -14.58
CA ALA A 103 -12.16 -12.00 -15.42
C ALA A 103 -10.78 -11.52 -15.86
N PRO A 104 -10.70 -10.74 -16.95
CA PRO A 104 -9.46 -10.06 -17.33
C PRO A 104 -8.92 -9.18 -16.22
N ARG A 105 -7.60 -9.03 -16.14
CA ARG A 105 -6.97 -8.13 -15.17
C ARG A 105 -7.51 -6.71 -15.30
N GLY A 106 -7.66 -6.03 -14.17
CA GLY A 106 -8.20 -4.67 -14.13
C GLY A 106 -9.74 -4.59 -14.11
N VAL A 107 -10.47 -5.69 -14.34
CA VAL A 107 -11.95 -5.72 -14.34
C VAL A 107 -12.53 -5.93 -12.94
N PRO A 108 -12.07 -6.90 -12.12
CA PRO A 108 -12.56 -7.04 -10.76
C PRO A 108 -12.29 -5.80 -9.92
N GLN A 109 -13.26 -5.38 -9.13
CA GLN A 109 -13.15 -4.24 -8.22
C GLN A 109 -13.14 -4.74 -6.78
N ILE A 110 -12.04 -4.52 -6.09
CA ILE A 110 -11.82 -4.96 -4.71
C ILE A 110 -11.66 -3.71 -3.85
N GLU A 111 -12.68 -3.45 -3.03
CA GLU A 111 -12.63 -2.38 -2.05
C GLU A 111 -11.84 -2.83 -0.82
N VAL A 112 -10.73 -2.17 -0.54
CA VAL A 112 -9.95 -2.37 0.68
C VAL A 112 -10.25 -1.23 1.63
N THR A 113 -10.71 -1.56 2.84
CA THR A 113 -11.07 -0.59 3.87
C THR A 113 -10.19 -0.77 5.09
N PHE A 114 -9.59 0.32 5.53
CA PHE A 114 -8.90 0.46 6.81
C PHE A 114 -9.80 1.20 7.79
N ASP A 115 -10.02 0.62 8.93
CA ASP A 115 -10.85 1.18 10.01
C ASP A 115 -10.08 1.12 11.34
N ILE A 116 -9.70 2.28 11.87
CA ILE A 116 -8.99 2.41 13.14
C ILE A 116 -9.96 2.93 14.17
N ASP A 117 -10.15 2.16 15.22
CA ASP A 117 -11.03 2.57 16.33
C ASP A 117 -10.35 3.58 17.28
N ALA A 118 -11.10 4.07 18.26
CA ALA A 118 -10.61 5.01 19.27
C ALA A 118 -9.52 4.42 20.21
N ASN A 119 -9.33 3.09 20.20
CA ASN A 119 -8.30 2.39 20.96
C ASN A 119 -7.04 2.12 20.12
N GLY A 120 -7.02 2.54 18.84
CA GLY A 120 -5.91 2.29 17.95
C GLY A 120 -5.89 0.87 17.32
N ILE A 121 -6.99 0.12 17.46
CA ILE A 121 -7.10 -1.20 16.82
C ILE A 121 -7.41 -1.01 15.35
N VAL A 122 -6.60 -1.61 14.48
CA VAL A 122 -6.74 -1.54 13.02
C VAL A 122 -7.50 -2.75 12.52
N ASN A 123 -8.66 -2.53 11.91
CA ASN A 123 -9.40 -3.54 11.18
C ASN A 123 -9.20 -3.28 9.68
N VAL A 124 -8.74 -4.30 8.95
CA VAL A 124 -8.61 -4.21 7.49
C VAL A 124 -9.55 -5.22 6.86
N SER A 125 -10.41 -4.75 5.97
CA SER A 125 -11.32 -5.60 5.20
C SER A 125 -11.09 -5.42 3.71
N ALA A 126 -11.29 -6.51 2.95
CA ALA A 126 -11.30 -6.52 1.51
C ALA A 126 -12.59 -7.13 1.01
N LYS A 127 -13.28 -6.42 0.12
CA LYS A 127 -14.57 -6.81 -0.42
C LYS A 127 -14.55 -6.78 -1.94
N ASP A 128 -14.92 -7.88 -2.56
CA ASP A 128 -15.20 -7.91 -4.00
C ASP A 128 -16.57 -7.28 -4.27
N MET A 129 -16.55 -6.18 -5.00
CA MET A 129 -17.77 -5.41 -5.33
C MET A 129 -18.70 -6.17 -6.27
N GLY A 130 -18.18 -7.10 -7.06
CA GLY A 130 -18.96 -7.91 -8.01
C GLY A 130 -19.76 -9.03 -7.33
N THR A 131 -19.12 -9.77 -6.41
CA THR A 131 -19.76 -10.92 -5.72
C THR A 131 -20.26 -10.60 -4.32
N GLY A 132 -19.82 -9.47 -3.75
CA GLY A 132 -20.09 -9.10 -2.38
C GLY A 132 -19.33 -9.93 -1.33
N LYS A 133 -18.41 -10.81 -1.75
CA LYS A 133 -17.55 -11.55 -0.82
C LYS A 133 -16.62 -10.61 -0.09
N GLU A 134 -16.48 -10.82 1.19
CA GLU A 134 -15.67 -10.01 2.07
C GLU A 134 -14.81 -10.91 2.96
N GLN A 135 -13.59 -10.47 3.19
CA GLN A 135 -12.65 -11.03 4.16
C GLN A 135 -12.04 -9.90 4.97
N SER A 136 -11.85 -10.12 6.25
CA SER A 136 -11.26 -9.11 7.13
C SER A 136 -10.24 -9.72 8.07
N VAL A 137 -9.28 -8.88 8.48
CA VAL A 137 -8.32 -9.18 9.53
C VAL A 137 -8.36 -8.08 10.57
N LYS A 138 -8.36 -8.47 11.84
CA LYS A 138 -8.19 -7.57 12.96
C LYS A 138 -6.73 -7.60 13.38
N ILE A 139 -6.07 -6.46 13.30
CA ILE A 139 -4.68 -6.29 13.70
C ILE A 139 -4.70 -5.65 15.08
N GLU A 140 -4.51 -6.48 16.08
CA GLU A 140 -4.22 -5.99 17.42
C GLU A 140 -2.71 -5.71 17.46
N SER A 141 -2.32 -4.46 17.70
CA SER A 141 -0.90 -4.10 17.74
C SER A 141 -0.20 -4.89 18.85
N GLN A 142 0.39 -6.02 18.45
CA GLN A 142 1.20 -6.86 19.35
C GLN A 142 2.55 -6.20 19.68
N THR A 143 2.91 -5.16 18.96
CA THR A 143 4.17 -4.45 19.15
C THR A 143 3.86 -2.96 19.23
N SER A 144 3.67 -2.48 20.45
CA SER A 144 3.77 -1.04 20.68
C SER A 144 5.22 -0.64 20.40
N LEU A 145 5.47 -0.14 19.18
CA LEU A 145 6.76 0.45 18.82
C LEU A 145 7.12 1.51 19.87
N SER A 146 8.33 1.45 20.37
CA SER A 146 8.86 2.49 21.23
C SER A 146 9.02 3.80 20.46
N GLU A 147 9.00 4.92 21.15
CA GLU A 147 9.18 6.23 20.51
C GLU A 147 10.53 6.33 19.75
N ASP A 148 11.55 5.66 20.27
CA ASP A 148 12.87 5.58 19.63
C ASP A 148 12.84 4.77 18.34
N GLU A 149 12.08 3.67 18.29
CA GLU A 149 11.88 2.87 17.07
C GLU A 149 11.08 3.62 16.01
N ILE A 150 10.03 4.35 16.40
CA ILE A 150 9.26 5.21 15.50
C ILE A 150 10.16 6.27 14.89
N GLN A 151 10.96 6.96 15.70
CA GLN A 151 11.87 7.99 15.24
C GLN A 151 12.97 7.43 14.33
N SER A 152 13.48 6.25 14.65
CA SER A 152 14.45 5.54 13.80
C SER A 152 13.87 5.23 12.41
N LYS A 153 12.63 4.74 12.33
CA LYS A 153 11.94 4.45 11.06
C LYS A 153 11.71 5.71 10.22
N ILE A 154 11.38 6.82 10.86
CA ILE A 154 11.21 8.10 10.18
C ILE A 154 12.55 8.59 9.61
N SER A 155 13.61 8.57 10.42
CA SER A 155 14.95 8.98 9.98
C SER A 155 15.48 8.11 8.84
N GLU A 156 15.27 6.79 8.92
CA GLU A 156 15.63 5.85 7.86
C GLU A 156 14.90 6.18 6.54
N ALA A 157 13.60 6.48 6.62
CA ALA A 157 12.82 6.84 5.45
C ALA A 157 13.28 8.17 4.83
N GLU A 158 13.66 9.15 5.64
CA GLU A 158 14.20 10.42 5.17
C GLU A 158 15.57 10.25 4.48
N GLU A 159 16.44 9.37 5.02
CA GLU A 159 17.75 9.08 4.45
C GLU A 159 17.66 8.44 3.06
N PHE A 160 16.73 7.51 2.88
CA PHE A 160 16.56 6.79 1.61
C PHE A 160 15.49 7.37 0.68
N ALA A 161 14.86 8.49 1.04
CA ALA A 161 13.72 9.07 0.29
C ALA A 161 14.01 9.29 -1.20
N GLU A 162 15.18 9.85 -1.55
CA GLU A 162 15.55 10.10 -2.95
C GLU A 162 15.78 8.80 -3.73
N GLU A 163 16.41 7.80 -3.11
CA GLU A 163 16.67 6.51 -3.75
C GLU A 163 15.37 5.76 -3.95
N ASP A 164 14.54 5.66 -2.93
CA ASP A 164 13.24 5.00 -2.99
C ASP A 164 12.33 5.65 -4.03
N GLN A 165 12.31 6.98 -4.10
CA GLN A 165 11.51 7.69 -5.10
C GLN A 165 11.98 7.39 -6.53
N ARG A 166 13.30 7.30 -6.77
CA ARG A 166 13.83 6.91 -8.08
C ARG A 166 13.47 5.47 -8.43
N ARG A 167 13.54 4.56 -7.46
CA ARG A 167 13.17 3.14 -7.65
C ARG A 167 11.68 3.01 -7.92
N LYS A 168 10.83 3.70 -7.14
CA LYS A 168 9.38 3.74 -7.33
C LYS A 168 9.00 4.25 -8.71
N ALA A 169 9.58 5.36 -9.15
CA ALA A 169 9.32 5.91 -10.49
C ALA A 169 9.64 4.91 -11.61
N LYS A 170 10.72 4.10 -11.46
CA LYS A 170 11.03 3.03 -12.43
C LYS A 170 9.98 1.92 -12.42
N VAL A 171 9.52 1.50 -11.25
CA VAL A 171 8.49 0.46 -11.11
C VAL A 171 7.16 0.96 -11.68
N GLU A 172 6.76 2.18 -11.39
CA GLU A 172 5.54 2.80 -11.92
C GLU A 172 5.57 2.92 -13.43
N LEU A 173 6.69 3.38 -13.99
CA LEU A 173 6.87 3.47 -15.45
C LEU A 173 6.76 2.09 -16.12
N ARG A 174 7.35 1.07 -15.51
CA ARG A 174 7.25 -0.30 -15.98
C ARG A 174 5.81 -0.82 -15.91
N ASN A 175 5.12 -0.63 -14.80
CA ASN A 175 3.73 -1.04 -14.64
C ASN A 175 2.82 -0.35 -15.66
N MET A 176 3.08 0.93 -15.93
CA MET A 176 2.37 1.69 -16.95
C MET A 176 2.64 1.12 -18.35
N ALA A 177 3.90 0.82 -18.69
CA ALA A 177 4.25 0.23 -19.96
C ALA A 177 3.60 -1.14 -20.16
N ASP A 178 3.63 -2.01 -19.15
CA ASP A 178 2.96 -3.32 -19.18
C ASP A 178 1.45 -3.19 -19.36
N GLN A 179 0.83 -2.21 -18.72
CA GLN A 179 -0.59 -1.93 -18.87
C GLN A 179 -0.92 -1.48 -20.30
N VAL A 180 -0.12 -0.61 -20.91
CA VAL A 180 -0.29 -0.16 -22.30
C VAL A 180 -0.15 -1.33 -23.27
N VAL A 181 0.88 -2.16 -23.11
CA VAL A 181 1.08 -3.36 -23.93
C VAL A 181 -0.13 -4.28 -23.86
N TYR A 182 -0.58 -4.58 -22.65
CA TYR A 182 -1.74 -5.45 -22.45
C TYR A 182 -3.03 -4.90 -23.07
N GLN A 183 -3.34 -3.63 -22.80
CA GLN A 183 -4.57 -3.00 -23.32
C GLN A 183 -4.55 -2.93 -24.85
N THR A 184 -3.41 -2.59 -25.44
CA THR A 184 -3.29 -2.49 -26.90
C THR A 184 -3.40 -3.87 -27.57
N ARG A 185 -2.74 -4.91 -27.04
CA ARG A 185 -2.89 -6.28 -27.54
C ARG A 185 -4.35 -6.75 -27.49
N ARG A 186 -5.00 -6.51 -26.37
CA ARG A 186 -6.42 -6.86 -26.20
C ARG A 186 -7.32 -6.09 -27.17
N THR A 187 -7.08 -4.81 -27.38
CA THR A 187 -7.84 -4.01 -28.35
C THR A 187 -7.66 -4.56 -29.77
N ILE A 188 -6.45 -4.98 -30.15
CA ILE A 188 -6.20 -5.62 -31.46
C ILE A 188 -6.96 -6.94 -31.57
N GLU A 189 -6.97 -7.78 -30.53
CA GLU A 189 -7.70 -9.04 -30.51
C GLU A 189 -9.22 -8.83 -30.60
N GLU A 190 -9.76 -7.87 -29.85
CA GLU A 190 -11.21 -7.53 -29.87
C GLU A 190 -11.65 -6.91 -31.20
N ALA A 191 -10.78 -6.18 -31.86
CA ALA A 191 -11.07 -5.59 -33.16
C ALA A 191 -11.06 -6.64 -34.29
N GLY A 192 -10.24 -7.70 -34.17
CA GLY A 192 -10.19 -8.82 -35.10
C GLY A 192 -10.09 -8.39 -36.56
N ASP A 193 -10.97 -8.92 -37.39
CA ASP A 193 -10.99 -8.68 -38.86
C ASP A 193 -11.36 -7.25 -39.29
N LYS A 194 -11.60 -6.33 -38.30
CA LYS A 194 -11.92 -4.92 -38.60
C LYS A 194 -10.68 -4.05 -38.85
N LEU A 195 -9.51 -4.56 -38.52
CA LEU A 195 -8.23 -3.88 -38.73
C LEU A 195 -7.50 -4.53 -39.89
N GLU A 196 -6.87 -3.73 -40.75
CA GLU A 196 -6.00 -4.23 -41.81
C GLU A 196 -4.65 -4.67 -41.21
N ASP A 197 -4.11 -5.80 -41.69
CA ASP A 197 -2.82 -6.33 -41.24
C ASP A 197 -1.69 -5.30 -41.39
N SER A 198 -1.78 -4.44 -42.40
CA SER A 198 -0.84 -3.35 -42.66
C SER A 198 -0.74 -2.34 -41.52
N ASP A 199 -1.82 -2.13 -40.76
CA ASP A 199 -1.87 -1.19 -39.65
C ASP A 199 -1.50 -1.85 -38.31
N VAL A 200 -1.77 -3.14 -38.20
CA VAL A 200 -1.54 -3.93 -36.98
C VAL A 200 -0.07 -4.35 -36.83
N GLU A 201 0.60 -4.72 -37.93
CA GLU A 201 1.99 -5.19 -37.92
C GLU A 201 2.97 -4.19 -37.28
N PRO A 202 2.99 -2.89 -37.67
CA PRO A 202 3.90 -1.93 -37.06
C PRO A 202 3.61 -1.69 -35.59
N VAL A 203 2.34 -1.77 -35.17
CA VAL A 203 1.95 -1.61 -33.72
C VAL A 203 2.45 -2.81 -32.92
N LYS A 204 2.26 -4.05 -33.42
CA LYS A 204 2.79 -5.26 -32.78
C LYS A 204 4.30 -5.21 -32.61
N ALA A 205 5.02 -4.77 -33.63
CA ALA A 205 6.48 -4.63 -33.56
C ALA A 205 6.92 -3.65 -32.45
N GLN A 206 6.23 -2.53 -32.33
CA GLN A 206 6.50 -1.55 -31.23
C GLN A 206 6.14 -2.11 -29.85
N LEU A 207 5.06 -2.87 -29.73
CA LEU A 207 4.69 -3.52 -28.47
C LEU A 207 5.72 -4.57 -28.05
N ASP A 208 6.24 -5.37 -28.98
CA ASP A 208 7.27 -6.36 -28.71
C ASP A 208 8.60 -5.72 -28.31
N GLU A 209 8.92 -4.55 -28.87
CA GLU A 209 10.10 -3.77 -28.46
C GLU A 209 9.92 -3.22 -27.04
N LEU A 210 8.75 -2.65 -26.72
CA LEU A 210 8.44 -2.13 -25.39
C LEU A 210 8.47 -3.24 -24.34
N GLU A 211 7.92 -4.42 -24.64
CA GLU A 211 7.93 -5.58 -23.76
C GLU A 211 9.37 -6.08 -23.48
N LYS A 212 10.24 -6.10 -24.49
CA LYS A 212 11.66 -6.41 -24.29
C LYS A 212 12.35 -5.41 -23.38
N PHE A 213 12.04 -4.12 -23.49
CA PHE A 213 12.53 -3.11 -22.56
C PHE A 213 12.07 -3.39 -21.15
N CYS A 214 10.81 -3.71 -20.93
CA CYS A 214 10.26 -4.06 -19.61
C CYS A 214 10.95 -5.30 -19.01
N LEU A 215 11.27 -6.32 -19.84
CA LEU A 215 11.93 -7.55 -19.42
C LEU A 215 13.42 -7.35 -19.10
N LEU A 216 14.14 -6.53 -19.86
CA LEU A 216 15.56 -6.25 -19.63
C LEU A 216 15.81 -5.57 -18.27
N TYR A 217 14.86 -4.78 -17.79
CA TYR A 217 14.93 -4.15 -16.46
C TYR A 217 14.50 -5.06 -15.31
N THR A 218 14.07 -6.31 -15.57
CA THR A 218 13.72 -7.29 -14.52
C THR A 218 14.88 -8.17 -14.09
N SER A 219 15.97 -8.21 -14.86
CA SER A 219 17.17 -8.92 -14.45
C SER A 219 17.84 -8.13 -13.33
N PRO A 220 18.08 -8.72 -12.13
CA PRO A 220 18.88 -8.06 -11.11
C PRO A 220 20.22 -7.68 -11.73
N SER A 221 20.65 -6.46 -11.49
CA SER A 221 21.98 -6.02 -11.94
C SER A 221 23.02 -7.00 -11.42
N PRO A 222 24.06 -7.34 -12.23
CA PRO A 222 25.15 -8.19 -11.72
C PRO A 222 25.80 -7.67 -10.44
N ARG A 223 25.59 -6.39 -10.09
CA ARG A 223 26.05 -5.79 -8.83
C ARG A 223 25.16 -6.14 -7.62
N ASP A 224 23.89 -6.51 -7.84
CA ASP A 224 22.96 -6.86 -6.75
C ASP A 224 23.14 -8.34 -6.31
N VAL A 225 23.96 -9.11 -7.02
CA VAL A 225 24.24 -10.54 -6.74
C VAL A 225 25.54 -10.72 -5.95
N GLU A 226 26.40 -9.71 -5.83
CA GLU A 226 27.70 -9.80 -5.14
C GLU A 226 27.64 -9.41 -3.65
N GLU A 227 26.50 -8.94 -3.12
CA GLU A 227 26.34 -8.57 -1.70
C GLU A 227 25.37 -9.50 -0.91
N ALA A 228 25.20 -10.75 -1.31
CA ALA A 228 24.41 -11.74 -0.58
C ALA A 228 25.30 -12.86 0.00
#